data_ab7b88e9ccf5486c8f8059a342a74431
#
_entry.id   ab7b88e9ccf5486c8f8059a342a74431
#
_cell.length_a   1.000
_cell.length_b   1.000
_cell.length_c   1.000
_cell.angle_alpha   90.00
_cell.angle_beta   90.00
_cell.angle_gamma   90.00
#
_symmetry.space_group_name_H-M   'P 1'
#
loop_
_entity.id
_entity.type
_entity.pdbx_description
1 polymer ?
#
loop_
_entity_poly.entity_id
_entity_poly.type
_entity_poly.pdbx_seq_one_letter_code
_entity_poly.pdbx_strand_id
1 'polypeptide(L)'
;MSDNTGHRGRMTASYLKRGRDAYEDYQLLEMVLFYVIDRKDVKPIAKALLKDFGSLEKVFSASPDQLIQTKGVGPKTAALIKLFDDVSHRLIENRVENYTVIKSCDDAVKCFTEMFMLEKENERLAVMCLDNSNAIINCRFVAEGTVNAMEISIRKIIELVLSFNSSAVVIAHNHPHGKARPSMEDVNFTLNLRNMLNSLGINLVDHVILGENEALSMRSSLDYINYFEKDSK
;
A
#
# COMPACT_ATOMS: atom_id res chain seq x y z
N MET A 1 0.89 -42.10 14.48
CA MET A 1 0.85 -40.61 14.74
C MET A 1 2.08 -40.02 14.12
N SER A 2 1.89 -39.31 13.02
CA SER A 2 2.96 -38.95 12.10
C SER A 2 3.84 -37.81 12.63
N ASP A 3 5.07 -37.86 12.21
CA ASP A 3 6.27 -37.03 12.48
C ASP A 3 6.09 -35.48 12.26
N ASN A 4 4.87 -34.98 12.16
CA ASN A 4 4.60 -33.56 11.91
C ASN A 4 4.98 -32.63 13.07
N THR A 5 4.93 -33.11 14.32
CA THR A 5 5.35 -32.30 15.49
C THR A 5 6.87 -32.11 15.50
N GLY A 6 7.60 -33.13 15.07
CA GLY A 6 9.05 -33.03 14.91
C GLY A 6 9.49 -32.15 13.77
N HIS A 7 8.77 -32.17 12.63
CA HIS A 7 9.07 -31.34 11.46
C HIS A 7 8.84 -29.84 11.77
N ARG A 8 7.68 -29.47 12.31
CA ARG A 8 7.36 -28.09 12.70
C ARG A 8 8.38 -27.50 13.67
N GLY A 9 8.71 -28.27 14.75
CA GLY A 9 9.69 -27.84 15.71
C GLY A 9 11.10 -27.66 15.12
N ARG A 10 11.56 -28.59 14.27
CA ARG A 10 12.85 -28.48 13.58
C ARG A 10 12.88 -27.27 12.64
N MET A 11 11.80 -27.03 11.88
CA MET A 11 11.71 -25.93 10.94
C MET A 11 11.70 -24.57 11.66
N THR A 12 10.92 -24.45 12.75
CA THR A 12 10.90 -23.25 13.60
C THR A 12 12.28 -22.97 14.22
N ALA A 13 12.93 -23.98 14.82
CA ALA A 13 14.26 -23.83 15.39
C ALA A 13 15.32 -23.43 14.34
N SER A 14 15.22 -24.00 13.14
CA SER A 14 16.10 -23.66 12.02
C SER A 14 15.88 -22.22 11.55
N TYR A 15 14.61 -21.76 11.45
CA TYR A 15 14.26 -20.39 11.07
C TYR A 15 14.83 -19.38 12.06
N LEU A 16 14.66 -19.60 13.36
CA LEU A 16 15.20 -18.72 14.40
C LEU A 16 16.73 -18.61 14.34
N LYS A 17 17.42 -19.66 13.86
CA LYS A 17 18.88 -19.68 13.75
C LYS A 17 19.40 -19.06 12.45
N ARG A 18 18.72 -19.26 11.31
CA ARG A 18 19.22 -18.95 9.97
C ARG A 18 18.58 -17.69 9.36
N GLY A 19 17.41 -17.26 9.88
CA GLY A 19 16.64 -16.15 9.32
C GLY A 19 15.91 -16.52 8.03
N ARG A 20 15.18 -15.56 7.50
CA ARG A 20 14.27 -15.71 6.34
C ARG A 20 14.98 -16.11 5.03
N ASP A 21 16.21 -15.61 4.82
CA ASP A 21 16.92 -15.76 3.54
C ASP A 21 17.36 -17.21 3.25
N ALA A 22 17.26 -18.10 4.25
CA ALA A 22 17.52 -19.53 4.11
C ALA A 22 16.29 -20.35 3.71
N TYR A 23 15.16 -19.68 3.37
CA TYR A 23 13.88 -20.34 3.13
C TYR A 23 13.28 -19.91 1.80
N GLU A 24 12.77 -20.89 1.06
CA GLU A 24 11.94 -20.66 -0.12
C GLU A 24 10.55 -20.15 0.29
N ASP A 25 9.86 -19.43 -0.59
CA ASP A 25 8.54 -18.84 -0.35
C ASP A 25 7.52 -19.83 0.20
N TYR A 26 7.47 -21.06 -0.37
CA TYR A 26 6.55 -22.08 0.12
C TYR A 26 6.85 -22.52 1.54
N GLN A 27 8.09 -22.43 1.99
CA GLN A 27 8.49 -22.79 3.35
C GLN A 27 8.11 -21.71 4.34
N LEU A 28 8.24 -20.44 3.97
CA LEU A 28 7.74 -19.32 4.78
C LEU A 28 6.22 -19.40 4.94
N LEU A 29 5.51 -19.66 3.83
CA LEU A 29 4.07 -19.83 3.86
C LEU A 29 3.65 -21.08 4.67
N GLU A 30 4.39 -22.19 4.56
CA GLU A 30 4.20 -23.38 5.37
C GLU A 30 4.29 -23.07 6.87
N MET A 31 5.27 -22.26 7.28
CA MET A 31 5.40 -21.82 8.67
C MET A 31 4.23 -20.97 9.15
N VAL A 32 3.71 -20.07 8.33
CA VAL A 32 2.48 -19.30 8.65
C VAL A 32 1.32 -20.26 8.88
N LEU A 33 1.15 -21.24 8.01
CA LEU A 33 0.07 -22.23 8.10
C LEU A 33 0.16 -23.15 9.32
N PHE A 34 1.35 -23.32 9.92
CA PHE A 34 1.51 -24.11 11.17
C PHE A 34 0.65 -23.57 12.31
N TYR A 35 0.42 -22.27 12.35
CA TYR A 35 -0.29 -21.62 13.46
C TYR A 35 -1.82 -21.68 13.34
N VAL A 36 -2.35 -22.04 12.16
CA VAL A 36 -3.79 -22.05 11.92
C VAL A 36 -4.33 -23.43 11.54
N ILE A 37 -3.49 -24.33 11.05
CA ILE A 37 -3.87 -25.68 10.66
C ILE A 37 -3.15 -26.70 11.55
N ASP A 38 -3.88 -27.27 12.50
CA ASP A 38 -3.34 -28.29 13.41
C ASP A 38 -3.23 -29.66 12.75
N ARG A 39 -2.18 -30.42 13.16
CA ARG A 39 -2.02 -31.87 12.95
C ARG A 39 -2.04 -32.36 11.48
N LYS A 40 -2.03 -31.46 10.50
CA LYS A 40 -1.97 -31.80 9.07
C LYS A 40 -0.63 -31.41 8.49
N ASP A 41 -0.24 -32.10 7.42
CA ASP A 41 0.82 -31.63 6.54
C ASP A 41 0.30 -30.42 5.75
N VAL A 42 0.88 -29.26 5.98
CA VAL A 42 0.48 -28.00 5.33
C VAL A 42 1.35 -27.65 4.13
N LYS A 43 2.44 -28.39 3.89
CA LYS A 43 3.32 -28.20 2.72
C LYS A 43 2.58 -28.30 1.38
N PRO A 44 1.65 -29.27 1.17
CA PRO A 44 0.85 -29.31 -0.04
C PRO A 44 -0.04 -28.08 -0.21
N ILE A 45 -0.57 -27.52 0.90
CA ILE A 45 -1.45 -26.33 0.87
C ILE A 45 -0.62 -25.10 0.52
N ALA A 46 0.56 -24.90 1.12
CA ALA A 46 1.48 -23.81 0.80
C ALA A 46 1.88 -23.84 -0.69
N LYS A 47 2.21 -25.02 -1.22
CA LYS A 47 2.53 -25.17 -2.64
C LYS A 47 1.33 -24.94 -3.57
N ALA A 48 0.13 -25.33 -3.14
CA ALA A 48 -1.09 -25.08 -3.92
C ALA A 48 -1.39 -23.57 -3.98
N LEU A 49 -1.30 -22.84 -2.87
CA LEU A 49 -1.45 -21.40 -2.83
C LEU A 49 -0.46 -20.71 -3.79
N LEU A 50 0.83 -21.03 -3.70
CA LEU A 50 1.81 -20.42 -4.62
C LEU A 50 1.58 -20.79 -6.07
N LYS A 51 1.07 -21.99 -6.35
CA LYS A 51 0.69 -22.39 -7.72
C LYS A 51 -0.52 -21.62 -8.24
N ASP A 52 -1.55 -21.44 -7.38
CA ASP A 52 -2.79 -20.77 -7.76
C ASP A 52 -2.60 -19.25 -7.95
N PHE A 53 -1.77 -18.62 -7.13
CA PHE A 53 -1.55 -17.16 -7.12
C PHE A 53 -0.24 -16.72 -7.78
N GLY A 54 0.74 -17.60 -7.95
CA GLY A 54 1.99 -17.35 -8.68
C GLY A 54 3.14 -16.83 -7.80
N SER A 55 2.90 -16.04 -6.76
CA SER A 55 3.94 -15.53 -5.85
C SER A 55 3.45 -15.43 -4.41
N LEU A 56 4.38 -15.32 -3.46
CA LEU A 56 4.06 -15.09 -2.05
C LEU A 56 3.30 -13.77 -1.85
N GLU A 57 3.72 -12.72 -2.54
CA GLU A 57 3.08 -11.41 -2.55
C GLU A 57 1.61 -11.52 -2.96
N LYS A 58 1.31 -12.20 -4.08
CA LYS A 58 -0.06 -12.41 -4.56
C LYS A 58 -0.92 -13.27 -3.65
N VAL A 59 -0.31 -14.18 -2.90
CA VAL A 59 -1.03 -14.95 -1.86
C VAL A 59 -1.49 -14.03 -0.74
N PHE A 60 -0.62 -13.13 -0.27
CA PHE A 60 -0.96 -12.24 0.84
C PHE A 60 -1.93 -11.12 0.41
N SER A 61 -1.80 -10.57 -0.80
CA SER A 61 -2.70 -9.53 -1.33
C SER A 61 -4.06 -10.05 -1.80
N ALA A 62 -4.24 -11.38 -1.93
CA ALA A 62 -5.49 -11.98 -2.37
C ALA A 62 -6.65 -11.74 -1.38
N SER A 63 -7.87 -11.62 -1.92
CA SER A 63 -9.06 -11.51 -1.07
C SER A 63 -9.34 -12.82 -0.33
N PRO A 64 -9.99 -12.77 0.86
CA PRO A 64 -10.37 -13.98 1.59
C PRO A 64 -11.19 -14.96 0.75
N ASP A 65 -12.07 -14.47 -0.11
CA ASP A 65 -12.91 -15.29 -0.98
C ASP A 65 -12.09 -16.02 -2.06
N GLN A 66 -11.05 -15.38 -2.59
CA GLN A 66 -10.11 -16.03 -3.51
C GLN A 66 -9.28 -17.10 -2.81
N LEU A 67 -8.74 -16.80 -1.62
CA LEU A 67 -7.92 -17.73 -0.84
C LEU A 67 -8.67 -19.02 -0.49
N ILE A 68 -9.96 -18.92 -0.13
CA ILE A 68 -10.80 -20.07 0.24
C ILE A 68 -11.04 -21.03 -0.95
N GLN A 69 -10.87 -20.59 -2.19
CA GLN A 69 -10.97 -21.47 -3.37
C GLN A 69 -9.83 -22.50 -3.42
N THR A 70 -8.69 -22.20 -2.80
CA THR A 70 -7.58 -23.17 -2.74
C THR A 70 -7.91 -24.30 -1.76
N LYS A 71 -7.79 -25.54 -2.25
CA LYS A 71 -8.11 -26.75 -1.46
C LYS A 71 -7.30 -26.80 -0.16
N GLY A 72 -8.01 -26.87 0.97
CA GLY A 72 -7.40 -26.96 2.31
C GLY A 72 -7.28 -25.61 3.02
N VAL A 73 -7.62 -24.51 2.36
CA VAL A 73 -7.73 -23.16 2.96
C VAL A 73 -9.17 -22.95 3.43
N GLY A 74 -9.33 -22.73 4.73
CA GLY A 74 -10.61 -22.36 5.34
C GLY A 74 -10.65 -20.89 5.75
N PRO A 75 -11.80 -20.40 6.25
CA PRO A 75 -11.94 -18.99 6.65
C PRO A 75 -10.90 -18.51 7.66
N LYS A 76 -10.51 -19.35 8.62
CA LYS A 76 -9.47 -19.00 9.61
C LYS A 76 -8.09 -18.85 8.96
N THR A 77 -7.79 -19.68 7.96
CA THR A 77 -6.52 -19.62 7.22
C THR A 77 -6.48 -18.36 6.37
N ALA A 78 -7.56 -18.06 5.64
CA ALA A 78 -7.69 -16.84 4.84
C ALA A 78 -7.57 -15.59 5.74
N ALA A 79 -8.23 -15.57 6.89
CA ALA A 79 -8.13 -14.47 7.86
C ALA A 79 -6.70 -14.27 8.39
N LEU A 80 -5.95 -15.35 8.67
CA LEU A 80 -4.56 -15.24 9.12
C LEU A 80 -3.66 -14.67 8.03
N ILE A 81 -3.80 -15.15 6.77
CA ILE A 81 -3.05 -14.63 5.63
C ILE A 81 -3.32 -13.13 5.47
N LYS A 82 -4.60 -12.73 5.46
CA LYS A 82 -4.98 -11.31 5.34
C LYS A 82 -4.48 -10.47 6.51
N LEU A 83 -4.45 -11.00 7.74
CA LEU A 83 -3.92 -10.31 8.91
C LEU A 83 -2.43 -9.97 8.74
N PHE A 84 -1.63 -10.86 8.17
CA PHE A 84 -0.21 -10.57 7.87
C PHE A 84 -0.08 -9.43 6.87
N ASP A 85 -0.89 -9.41 5.83
CA ASP A 85 -0.96 -8.34 4.85
C ASP A 85 -1.32 -6.99 5.53
N ASP A 86 -2.43 -6.95 6.27
CA ASP A 86 -2.89 -5.75 6.97
C ASP A 86 -1.86 -5.21 7.98
N VAL A 87 -1.16 -6.10 8.70
CA VAL A 87 -0.08 -5.71 9.62
C VAL A 87 1.11 -5.15 8.86
N SER A 88 1.49 -5.74 7.72
CA SER A 88 2.58 -5.26 6.89
C SER A 88 2.30 -3.86 6.35
N HIS A 89 1.10 -3.61 5.85
CA HIS A 89 0.65 -2.28 5.40
C HIS A 89 0.72 -1.26 6.54
N ARG A 90 0.18 -1.59 7.71
CA ARG A 90 0.22 -0.69 8.87
C ARG A 90 1.64 -0.38 9.36
N LEU A 91 2.56 -1.36 9.29
CA LEU A 91 3.96 -1.12 9.63
C LEU A 91 4.64 -0.16 8.63
N ILE A 92 4.28 -0.22 7.35
CA ILE A 92 4.80 0.69 6.33
C ILE A 92 4.20 2.09 6.53
N GLU A 93 2.89 2.21 6.73
CA GLU A 93 2.24 3.49 7.05
C GLU A 93 2.91 4.16 8.25
N ASN A 94 3.15 3.43 9.34
CA ASN A 94 3.84 3.95 10.53
C ASN A 94 5.31 4.36 10.25
N ARG A 95 5.98 3.76 9.26
CA ARG A 95 7.34 4.20 8.88
C ARG A 95 7.31 5.55 8.17
N VAL A 96 6.30 5.80 7.34
CA VAL A 96 6.10 7.08 6.67
C VAL A 96 5.83 8.19 7.68
N GLU A 97 5.12 7.92 8.77
CA GLU A 97 4.92 8.86 9.87
C GLU A 97 6.23 9.25 10.61
N ASN A 98 7.32 8.49 10.45
CA ASN A 98 8.65 8.87 10.97
C ASN A 98 9.37 9.94 10.12
N TYR A 99 8.92 10.22 8.90
CA TYR A 99 9.31 11.43 8.18
C TYR A 99 8.62 12.62 8.85
N THR A 100 9.38 13.40 9.58
CA THR A 100 8.81 14.45 10.42
C THR A 100 8.38 15.69 9.63
N VAL A 101 9.09 16.05 8.56
CA VAL A 101 8.84 17.27 7.76
C VAL A 101 9.14 17.02 6.28
N ILE A 102 8.25 17.44 5.42
CA ILE A 102 8.44 17.42 3.94
C ILE A 102 9.04 18.76 3.51
N LYS A 103 10.31 18.74 3.11
CA LYS A 103 11.06 19.94 2.70
C LYS A 103 11.10 20.14 1.19
N SER A 104 10.88 19.07 0.43
CA SER A 104 10.95 19.07 -1.03
C SER A 104 9.97 18.09 -1.66
N CYS A 105 9.71 18.22 -2.96
CA CYS A 105 8.96 17.22 -3.72
C CYS A 105 9.64 15.84 -3.65
N ASP A 106 10.98 15.79 -3.64
CA ASP A 106 11.73 14.54 -3.52
C ASP A 106 11.48 13.81 -2.21
N ASP A 107 11.27 14.53 -1.10
CA ASP A 107 10.92 13.91 0.17
C ASP A 107 9.54 13.24 0.09
N ALA A 108 8.57 13.90 -0.52
CA ALA A 108 7.24 13.34 -0.74
C ALA A 108 7.30 12.10 -1.65
N VAL A 109 8.07 12.17 -2.74
CA VAL A 109 8.29 11.03 -3.64
C VAL A 109 8.89 9.84 -2.90
N LYS A 110 9.93 10.05 -2.08
CA LYS A 110 10.55 8.97 -1.28
C LYS A 110 9.56 8.35 -0.32
N CYS A 111 8.84 9.18 0.45
CA CYS A 111 7.80 8.72 1.38
C CYS A 111 6.78 7.82 0.69
N PHE A 112 6.22 8.28 -0.43
CA PHE A 112 5.22 7.50 -1.15
C PHE A 112 5.80 6.27 -1.84
N THR A 113 7.04 6.32 -2.33
CA THR A 113 7.72 5.14 -2.88
C THR A 113 7.84 4.04 -1.83
N GLU A 114 8.20 4.38 -0.58
CA GLU A 114 8.22 3.43 0.52
C GLU A 114 6.82 2.93 0.88
N MET A 115 5.82 3.81 0.93
CA MET A 115 4.44 3.47 1.26
C MET A 115 3.81 2.51 0.25
N PHE A 116 4.08 2.71 -1.03
CA PHE A 116 3.53 1.91 -2.12
C PHE A 116 4.37 0.66 -2.46
N MET A 117 5.41 0.35 -1.68
CA MET A 117 6.32 -0.77 -1.96
C MET A 117 5.59 -2.12 -2.11
N LEU A 118 4.50 -2.33 -1.37
CA LEU A 118 3.67 -3.55 -1.42
C LEU A 118 2.45 -3.43 -2.34
N GLU A 119 2.21 -2.26 -2.95
CA GLU A 119 1.02 -1.99 -3.76
C GLU A 119 1.29 -2.22 -5.24
N LYS A 120 1.50 -3.47 -5.66
CA LYS A 120 1.91 -3.79 -7.04
C LYS A 120 0.80 -4.32 -7.94
N GLU A 121 -0.34 -4.73 -7.37
CA GLU A 121 -1.39 -5.38 -8.14
C GLU A 121 -2.58 -4.44 -8.42
N ASN A 122 -2.91 -3.54 -7.50
CA ASN A 122 -4.07 -2.67 -7.59
C ASN A 122 -3.67 -1.19 -7.59
N GLU A 123 -4.42 -0.37 -8.32
CA GLU A 123 -4.31 1.08 -8.18
C GLU A 123 -4.83 1.51 -6.81
N ARG A 124 -4.05 2.30 -6.12
CA ARG A 124 -4.42 2.88 -4.81
C ARG A 124 -4.13 4.37 -4.78
N LEU A 125 -4.93 5.08 -4.00
CA LEU A 125 -4.75 6.50 -3.75
C LEU A 125 -4.40 6.69 -2.27
N ALA A 126 -3.31 7.41 -2.01
CA ALA A 126 -2.87 7.81 -0.68
C ALA A 126 -2.93 9.32 -0.50
N VAL A 127 -3.13 9.74 0.75
CA VAL A 127 -3.17 11.13 1.16
C VAL A 127 -2.22 11.33 2.33
N MET A 128 -1.35 12.33 2.21
CA MET A 128 -0.46 12.82 3.25
C MET A 128 -0.97 14.18 3.73
N CYS A 129 -1.36 14.26 4.98
CA CYS A 129 -1.83 15.47 5.65
C CYS A 129 -0.65 16.19 6.32
N LEU A 130 -0.51 17.48 6.08
CA LEU A 130 0.59 18.29 6.59
C LEU A 130 0.07 19.47 7.45
N ASP A 131 0.84 19.84 8.46
CA ASP A 131 0.63 21.07 9.21
C ASP A 131 1.27 22.29 8.54
N ASN A 132 1.19 23.45 9.19
CA ASN A 132 1.76 24.72 8.69
C ASN A 132 3.30 24.70 8.56
N SER A 133 3.98 23.77 9.21
CA SER A 133 5.43 23.58 9.12
C SER A 133 5.84 22.52 8.11
N ASN A 134 4.88 21.97 7.36
CA ASN A 134 5.00 20.82 6.48
C ASN A 134 5.38 19.52 7.23
N ALA A 135 5.11 19.44 8.53
CA ALA A 135 5.23 18.19 9.26
C ALA A 135 4.07 17.26 8.91
N ILE A 136 4.38 15.97 8.79
CA ILE A 136 3.38 14.96 8.50
C ILE A 136 2.52 14.73 9.74
N ILE A 137 1.22 15.02 9.64
CA ILE A 137 0.23 14.75 10.68
C ILE A 137 -0.34 13.33 10.51
N ASN A 138 -0.57 12.94 9.26
CA ASN A 138 -1.11 11.63 8.90
C ASN A 138 -0.77 11.29 7.46
N CYS A 139 -0.58 10.00 7.17
CA CYS A 139 -0.42 9.50 5.81
C CYS A 139 -1.09 8.13 5.69
N ARG A 140 -2.06 7.99 4.79
CA ARG A 140 -2.80 6.74 4.62
C ARG A 140 -3.41 6.56 3.24
N PHE A 141 -3.73 5.31 2.90
CA PHE A 141 -4.56 4.99 1.74
C PHE A 141 -6.02 5.39 1.99
N VAL A 142 -6.66 5.97 0.97
CA VAL A 142 -8.07 6.42 1.03
C VAL A 142 -8.98 5.74 0.03
N ALA A 143 -8.39 5.17 -1.04
CA ALA A 143 -9.13 4.44 -2.07
C ALA A 143 -8.31 3.32 -2.69
N GLU A 144 -9.01 2.30 -3.18
CA GLU A 144 -8.50 1.17 -3.94
C GLU A 144 -9.40 0.94 -5.14
N GLY A 145 -8.81 0.66 -6.34
CA GLY A 145 -9.53 0.39 -7.59
C GLY A 145 -9.60 1.57 -8.55
N THR A 146 -10.12 1.30 -9.76
CA THR A 146 -10.13 2.20 -10.91
C THR A 146 -10.93 3.51 -10.72
N VAL A 147 -10.65 4.46 -11.59
CA VAL A 147 -11.07 5.88 -11.68
C VAL A 147 -12.57 6.18 -11.44
N ASN A 148 -13.49 5.23 -11.56
CA ASN A 148 -14.92 5.43 -11.21
C ASN A 148 -15.17 5.70 -9.71
N ALA A 149 -14.12 5.60 -8.88
CA ALA A 149 -14.13 5.97 -7.46
C ALA A 149 -13.79 7.46 -7.20
N MET A 150 -13.61 8.30 -8.24
CA MET A 150 -13.07 9.67 -8.10
C MET A 150 -13.91 10.58 -7.19
N GLU A 151 -15.24 10.63 -7.36
CA GLU A 151 -16.09 11.49 -6.51
C GLU A 151 -16.11 11.02 -5.06
N ILE A 152 -16.12 9.69 -4.85
CA ILE A 152 -16.05 9.09 -3.51
C ILE A 152 -14.68 9.38 -2.88
N SER A 153 -13.61 9.41 -3.69
CA SER A 153 -12.25 9.69 -3.24
C SER A 153 -12.08 11.14 -2.80
N ILE A 154 -12.59 12.13 -3.54
CA ILE A 154 -12.50 13.56 -3.18
C ILE A 154 -13.18 13.80 -1.83
N ARG A 155 -14.39 13.28 -1.63
CA ARG A 155 -15.12 13.41 -0.36
C ARG A 155 -14.31 12.83 0.80
N LYS A 156 -13.78 11.62 0.66
CA LYS A 156 -12.95 10.98 1.68
C LYS A 156 -11.68 11.77 1.99
N ILE A 157 -11.04 12.35 0.97
CA ILE A 157 -9.87 13.21 1.15
C ILE A 157 -10.24 14.43 1.98
N ILE A 158 -11.33 15.13 1.64
CA ILE A 158 -11.77 16.31 2.36
C ILE A 158 -12.12 15.97 3.82
N GLU A 159 -12.90 14.90 4.05
CA GLU A 159 -13.23 14.43 5.40
C GLU A 159 -11.96 14.13 6.22
N LEU A 160 -10.98 13.45 5.62
CA LEU A 160 -9.70 13.14 6.25
C LEU A 160 -8.94 14.40 6.62
N VAL A 161 -8.72 15.28 5.67
CA VAL A 161 -7.93 16.50 5.81
C VAL A 161 -8.51 17.43 6.89
N LEU A 162 -9.83 17.56 6.92
CA LEU A 162 -10.54 18.31 7.96
C LEU A 162 -10.44 17.65 9.34
N SER A 163 -10.53 16.32 9.41
CA SER A 163 -10.42 15.60 10.68
C SER A 163 -9.06 15.74 11.35
N PHE A 164 -8.00 15.97 10.57
CA PHE A 164 -6.64 16.21 11.06
C PHE A 164 -6.26 17.69 11.16
N ASN A 165 -7.19 18.60 10.84
CA ASN A 165 -6.90 20.05 10.87
C ASN A 165 -5.69 20.41 9.99
N SER A 166 -5.56 19.76 8.84
CA SER A 166 -4.40 19.91 7.95
C SER A 166 -4.42 21.26 7.25
N SER A 167 -3.25 21.87 7.08
CA SER A 167 -3.09 23.10 6.31
C SER A 167 -2.65 22.85 4.87
N ALA A 168 -2.06 21.69 4.63
CA ALA A 168 -1.62 21.28 3.30
C ALA A 168 -1.73 19.76 3.12
N VAL A 169 -1.74 19.35 1.86
CA VAL A 169 -1.92 17.94 1.46
C VAL A 169 -0.98 17.61 0.30
N VAL A 170 -0.41 16.43 0.34
CA VAL A 170 0.17 15.76 -0.82
C VAL A 170 -0.63 14.50 -1.10
N ILE A 171 -0.96 14.24 -2.35
CA ILE A 171 -1.61 13.00 -2.75
C ILE A 171 -0.68 12.16 -3.62
N ALA A 172 -0.89 10.85 -3.63
CA ALA A 172 -0.18 9.94 -4.52
C ALA A 172 -1.07 8.79 -4.97
N HIS A 173 -0.88 8.33 -6.21
CA HIS A 173 -1.43 7.08 -6.67
C HIS A 173 -0.41 6.30 -7.51
N ASN A 174 -0.61 4.98 -7.62
CA ASN A 174 0.25 4.11 -8.40
C ASN A 174 -0.44 3.63 -9.68
N HIS A 175 0.39 3.39 -10.70
CA HIS A 175 0.07 2.65 -11.91
C HIS A 175 0.83 1.31 -11.86
N PRO A 176 0.25 0.21 -11.33
CA PRO A 176 0.97 -1.02 -10.98
C PRO A 176 1.78 -1.63 -12.11
N HIS A 177 1.29 -1.55 -13.35
CA HIS A 177 1.93 -2.10 -14.55
C HIS A 177 2.24 -1.02 -15.59
N GLY A 178 2.31 0.23 -15.15
CA GLY A 178 2.44 1.40 -16.02
C GLY A 178 3.63 2.28 -15.68
N LYS A 179 3.74 3.36 -16.47
CA LYS A 179 4.71 4.42 -16.25
C LYS A 179 4.16 5.44 -15.26
N ALA A 180 5.07 6.16 -14.58
CA ALA A 180 4.74 7.30 -13.72
C ALA A 180 4.35 8.53 -14.56
N ARG A 181 3.31 8.41 -15.37
CA ARG A 181 2.81 9.48 -16.24
C ARG A 181 1.33 9.72 -15.96
N PRO A 182 0.93 10.94 -15.55
CA PRO A 182 -0.48 11.24 -15.30
C PRO A 182 -1.32 11.08 -16.56
N SER A 183 -2.49 10.47 -16.42
CA SER A 183 -3.55 10.50 -17.43
C SER A 183 -4.28 11.86 -17.44
N MET A 184 -5.16 12.09 -18.40
CA MET A 184 -6.01 13.29 -18.39
C MET A 184 -7.02 13.27 -17.24
N GLU A 185 -7.43 12.08 -16.83
CA GLU A 185 -8.29 11.86 -15.67
C GLU A 185 -7.57 12.26 -14.37
N ASP A 186 -6.28 11.92 -14.22
CA ASP A 186 -5.46 12.30 -13.07
C ASP A 186 -5.27 13.83 -13.00
N VAL A 187 -5.03 14.46 -14.14
CA VAL A 187 -4.93 15.92 -14.24
C VAL A 187 -6.25 16.58 -13.81
N ASN A 188 -7.40 16.13 -14.35
CA ASN A 188 -8.71 16.65 -14.01
C ASN A 188 -9.04 16.44 -12.53
N PHE A 189 -8.72 15.26 -11.99
CA PHE A 189 -8.88 14.95 -10.57
C PHE A 189 -8.06 15.91 -9.70
N THR A 190 -6.79 16.13 -10.06
CA THR A 190 -5.89 17.05 -9.35
C THR A 190 -6.44 18.46 -9.31
N LEU A 191 -6.90 18.98 -10.46
CA LEU A 191 -7.50 20.32 -10.56
C LEU A 191 -8.77 20.45 -9.73
N ASN A 192 -9.67 19.48 -9.80
CA ASN A 192 -10.91 19.48 -9.04
C ASN A 192 -10.64 19.44 -7.53
N LEU A 193 -9.75 18.55 -7.09
CA LEU A 193 -9.37 18.44 -5.69
C LEU A 193 -8.71 19.73 -5.21
N ARG A 194 -7.77 20.30 -5.98
CA ARG A 194 -7.10 21.56 -5.66
C ARG A 194 -8.10 22.70 -5.46
N ASN A 195 -9.07 22.86 -6.38
CA ASN A 195 -10.08 23.89 -6.27
C ASN A 195 -10.93 23.75 -5.00
N MET A 196 -11.33 22.52 -4.66
CA MET A 196 -12.10 22.25 -3.46
C MET A 196 -11.30 22.51 -2.19
N LEU A 197 -10.04 22.05 -2.12
CA LEU A 197 -9.17 22.29 -0.98
C LEU A 197 -8.85 23.78 -0.81
N ASN A 198 -8.58 24.51 -1.89
CA ASN A 198 -8.35 25.95 -1.85
C ASN A 198 -9.55 26.71 -1.28
N SER A 199 -10.79 26.31 -1.60
CA SER A 199 -12.00 26.92 -1.02
C SER A 199 -12.11 26.73 0.50
N LEU A 200 -11.42 25.73 1.03
CA LEU A 200 -11.33 25.42 2.47
C LEU A 200 -10.07 26.01 3.12
N GLY A 201 -9.25 26.76 2.35
CA GLY A 201 -7.98 27.31 2.85
C GLY A 201 -6.85 26.28 2.98
N ILE A 202 -6.99 25.13 2.32
CA ILE A 202 -6.03 24.03 2.39
C ILE A 202 -5.26 23.94 1.07
N ASN A 203 -3.94 23.80 1.13
CA ASN A 203 -3.09 23.78 -0.06
C ASN A 203 -2.85 22.35 -0.56
N LEU A 204 -3.18 22.05 -1.83
CA LEU A 204 -2.67 20.86 -2.48
C LEU A 204 -1.23 21.12 -2.93
N VAL A 205 -0.27 20.56 -2.21
CA VAL A 205 1.17 20.81 -2.42
C VAL A 205 1.68 20.07 -3.65
N ASP A 206 1.32 18.79 -3.82
CA ASP A 206 1.80 17.97 -4.94
C ASP A 206 0.84 16.80 -5.20
N HIS A 207 0.99 16.21 -6.39
CA HIS A 207 0.43 14.93 -6.75
C HIS A 207 1.55 14.05 -7.31
N VAL A 208 1.87 12.97 -6.59
CA VAL A 208 2.92 12.02 -6.95
C VAL A 208 2.31 10.84 -7.69
N ILE A 209 2.85 10.53 -8.85
CA ILE A 209 2.46 9.36 -9.65
C ILE A 209 3.57 8.33 -9.53
N LEU A 210 3.21 7.10 -9.16
CA LEU A 210 4.14 5.99 -9.01
C LEU A 210 3.91 4.98 -10.12
N GLY A 211 4.93 4.73 -10.94
CA GLY A 211 4.95 3.65 -11.92
C GLY A 211 5.65 2.42 -11.37
N GLU A 212 5.84 1.42 -12.22
CA GLU A 212 6.48 0.16 -11.84
C GLU A 212 7.90 0.35 -11.25
N ASN A 213 8.72 1.20 -11.88
CA ASN A 213 10.12 1.44 -11.48
C ASN A 213 10.49 2.93 -11.43
N GLU A 214 9.53 3.81 -11.48
CA GLU A 214 9.72 5.26 -11.53
C GLU A 214 8.65 5.99 -10.75
N ALA A 215 8.94 7.21 -10.34
CA ALA A 215 7.98 8.08 -9.69
C ALA A 215 8.09 9.50 -10.27
N LEU A 216 6.97 10.22 -10.34
CA LEU A 216 6.90 11.57 -10.86
C LEU A 216 6.14 12.45 -9.86
N SER A 217 6.73 13.57 -9.49
CA SER A 217 6.05 14.69 -8.86
C SER A 217 5.47 15.59 -9.96
N MET A 218 4.16 15.78 -9.97
CA MET A 218 3.53 16.68 -10.95
C MET A 218 3.97 18.12 -10.73
N ARG A 219 4.21 18.52 -9.47
CA ARG A 219 4.67 19.88 -9.15
C ARG A 219 6.10 20.16 -9.61
N SER A 220 7.00 19.17 -9.61
CA SER A 220 8.38 19.35 -10.06
C SER A 220 8.55 19.17 -11.58
N SER A 221 7.54 18.68 -12.26
CA SER A 221 7.56 18.45 -13.71
C SER A 221 7.18 19.69 -14.48
N LEU A 222 7.98 20.07 -15.48
CA LEU A 222 7.73 21.23 -16.36
C LEU A 222 6.39 21.12 -17.10
N ASP A 223 5.93 19.90 -17.38
CA ASP A 223 4.68 19.65 -18.09
C ASP A 223 3.44 19.92 -17.22
N TYR A 224 3.57 19.81 -15.88
CA TYR A 224 2.44 19.82 -14.96
C TYR A 224 2.52 20.91 -13.89
N ILE A 225 3.64 21.62 -13.72
CA ILE A 225 3.86 22.62 -12.67
C ILE A 225 2.80 23.71 -12.66
N ASN A 226 2.30 24.12 -13.82
CA ASN A 226 1.28 25.15 -13.97
C ASN A 226 -0.04 24.82 -13.25
N TYR A 227 -0.32 23.52 -13.01
CA TYR A 227 -1.49 23.09 -12.24
C TYR A 227 -1.38 23.35 -10.75
N PHE A 228 -0.19 23.71 -10.24
CA PHE A 228 0.10 23.99 -8.83
C PHE A 228 0.47 25.45 -8.58
N GLU A 229 0.72 26.25 -9.62
CA GLU A 229 0.95 27.66 -9.46
C GLU A 229 -0.35 28.36 -9.08
N LYS A 230 -0.27 29.33 -8.15
CA LYS A 230 -1.41 30.19 -7.84
C LYS A 230 -1.71 31.01 -9.09
N ASP A 231 -2.97 31.04 -9.50
CA ASP A 231 -3.43 32.04 -10.45
C ASP A 231 -2.97 33.40 -9.95
N SER A 232 -1.97 33.96 -10.62
CA SER A 232 -1.49 35.32 -10.36
C SER A 232 -2.63 36.26 -10.75
N LYS A 233 -3.41 36.66 -9.76
CA LYS A 233 -4.32 37.78 -9.87
C LYS A 233 -3.62 39.05 -9.45
#